data_fcffd4c5106be3289686517e4a7efe88
#
_entry.id   fcffd4c5106be3289686517e4a7efe88
#
_cell.length_a   1.000
_cell.length_b   1.000
_cell.length_c   1.000
_cell.angle_alpha   90.00
_cell.angle_beta   90.00
_cell.angle_gamma   90.00
#
_symmetry.space_group_name_H-M   'P 1'
#
loop_
_entity.id
_entity.type
_entity.pdbx_description
1 polymer ?
#
loop_
_entity_poly.entity_id
_entity_poly.type
_entity_poly.pdbx_seq_one_letter_code
_entity_poly.pdbx_strand_id
1 'polypeptide(L)'
;MKLPPHFLQNRKLETLVENQSSYTLDHAAMHIFETHQQAERVLLQFDQPVLASMIEGKKVMHLRDYESFQFLPGESLILPSEELMCIDFPEADTDNPTRCLAMAISEEKIATVLQWMNEIMPKSDHREWGLMDYNFHFVNDPAVY
;
A
#
# COMPACT_ATOMS: atom_id res chain seq x y z
N MET A 1 -3.05 0.73 13.54
CA MET A 1 -1.78 1.07 12.87
C MET A 1 -1.44 2.51 13.14
N LYS A 2 -0.18 2.78 13.40
CA LYS A 2 0.30 4.14 13.63
C LYS A 2 1.53 4.39 12.76
N LEU A 3 1.58 5.57 12.16
CA LEU A 3 2.81 6.03 11.52
C LEU A 3 3.78 6.50 12.60
N PRO A 4 5.10 6.34 12.40
CA PRO A 4 6.08 6.88 13.34
C PRO A 4 5.88 8.39 13.54
N PRO A 5 6.09 8.93 14.76
CA PRO A 5 5.84 10.35 15.00
C PRO A 5 6.62 11.29 14.10
N HIS A 6 7.89 10.99 13.82
CA HIS A 6 8.70 11.81 12.93
C HIS A 6 8.16 11.80 11.50
N PHE A 7 7.59 10.71 11.07
CA PHE A 7 6.99 10.58 9.75
C PHE A 7 5.72 11.43 9.63
N LEU A 8 4.85 11.38 10.66
CA LEU A 8 3.65 12.20 10.70
C LEU A 8 4.00 13.69 10.71
N GLN A 9 5.08 14.05 11.39
CA GLN A 9 5.55 15.42 11.45
C GLN A 9 6.03 15.89 10.08
N ASN A 10 6.82 15.08 9.37
CA ASN A 10 7.26 15.37 8.01
C ASN A 10 6.08 15.48 7.07
N ARG A 11 5.07 14.64 7.22
CA ARG A 11 3.86 14.70 6.42
C ARG A 11 3.15 16.05 6.54
N LYS A 12 3.07 16.60 7.74
CA LYS A 12 2.46 17.90 7.93
C LYS A 12 3.20 19.02 7.20
N LEU A 13 4.51 18.89 7.06
CA LEU A 13 5.33 19.89 6.39
C LEU A 13 5.34 19.72 4.88
N GLU A 14 5.39 18.50 4.40
CA GLU A 14 5.64 18.20 2.99
C GLU A 14 4.39 17.82 2.21
N THR A 15 3.35 17.36 2.88
CA THR A 15 2.26 16.67 2.20
C THR A 15 0.87 17.04 2.70
N LEU A 16 0.63 18.32 2.91
CA LEU A 16 -0.74 18.81 2.98
C LEU A 16 -1.50 18.53 1.69
N VAL A 17 -0.79 18.06 0.66
CA VAL A 17 -1.35 17.63 -0.62
C VAL A 17 -2.18 16.36 -0.50
N GLU A 18 -1.84 15.49 0.46
CA GLU A 18 -2.48 14.19 0.58
C GLU A 18 -3.45 14.17 1.76
N ASN A 19 -4.72 14.05 1.45
CA ASN A 19 -5.79 13.98 2.44
C ASN A 19 -6.07 12.52 2.77
N GLN A 20 -6.09 12.19 4.05
CA GLN A 20 -6.27 10.82 4.52
C GLN A 20 -7.55 10.69 5.33
N SER A 21 -8.38 9.72 4.96
CA SER A 21 -9.51 9.26 5.76
C SER A 21 -9.22 7.84 6.24
N SER A 22 -9.44 7.56 7.52
CA SER A 22 -9.06 6.27 8.10
C SER A 22 -10.23 5.64 8.84
N TYR A 23 -10.34 4.31 8.68
CA TYR A 23 -11.36 3.49 9.32
C TYR A 23 -10.68 2.30 9.98
N THR A 24 -10.95 2.08 11.26
CA THR A 24 -10.32 0.99 12.02
C THR A 24 -11.28 -0.19 12.17
N LEU A 25 -10.78 -1.37 11.85
CA LEU A 25 -11.44 -2.65 12.05
C LEU A 25 -10.64 -3.46 13.08
N ASP A 26 -11.16 -4.62 13.51
CA ASP A 26 -10.51 -5.42 14.57
C ASP A 26 -9.07 -5.82 14.24
N HIS A 27 -8.81 -6.21 13.00
CA HIS A 27 -7.50 -6.72 12.58
C HIS A 27 -6.91 -5.94 11.40
N ALA A 28 -7.52 -4.85 11.02
CA ALA A 28 -7.11 -4.06 9.88
C ALA A 28 -7.48 -2.60 10.06
N ALA A 29 -6.76 -1.75 9.36
CA ALA A 29 -7.12 -0.34 9.24
C ALA A 29 -7.15 0.00 7.76
N MET A 30 -8.21 0.63 7.32
CA MET A 30 -8.37 1.06 5.94
C MET A 30 -8.12 2.55 5.85
N HIS A 31 -7.26 2.94 4.92
CA HIS A 31 -6.92 4.33 4.69
C HIS A 31 -7.25 4.68 3.25
N ILE A 32 -7.97 5.78 3.08
CA ILE A 32 -8.25 6.34 1.77
C ILE A 32 -7.45 7.63 1.64
N PHE A 33 -6.61 7.69 0.62
CA PHE A 33 -5.77 8.84 0.34
C PHE A 33 -6.29 9.55 -0.90
N GLU A 34 -6.45 10.87 -0.80
CA GLU A 34 -6.80 11.72 -1.94
C GLU A 34 -5.74 12.81 -2.07
N THR A 35 -5.23 12.98 -3.27
CA THR A 35 -4.22 13.99 -3.58
C THR A 35 -4.76 14.89 -4.67
N HIS A 36 -4.81 16.20 -4.40
CA HIS A 36 -5.46 17.18 -5.25
C HIS A 36 -4.49 18.15 -5.93
N GLN A 37 -3.20 17.92 -5.78
CA GLN A 37 -2.19 18.74 -6.46
C GLN A 37 -0.98 17.90 -6.81
N GLN A 38 -0.25 18.34 -7.82
CA GLN A 38 0.98 17.69 -8.21
C GLN A 38 2.01 17.76 -7.10
N ALA A 39 2.75 16.69 -6.92
CA ALA A 39 3.79 16.60 -5.91
C ALA A 39 4.82 15.56 -6.32
N GLU A 40 6.02 15.71 -5.82
CA GLU A 40 7.11 14.76 -6.04
C GLU A 40 7.71 14.33 -4.70
N ARG A 41 8.18 13.10 -4.65
CA ARG A 41 8.91 12.51 -3.52
C ARG A 41 8.16 12.61 -2.20
N VAL A 42 6.88 12.32 -2.24
CA VAL A 42 6.06 12.22 -1.04
C VAL A 42 6.38 10.90 -0.36
N LEU A 43 6.80 10.97 0.90
CA LEU A 43 7.19 9.77 1.64
C LEU A 43 6.00 9.22 2.42
N LEU A 44 5.86 7.89 2.38
CA LEU A 44 4.82 7.20 3.14
C LEU A 44 5.36 5.86 3.62
N GLN A 45 5.12 5.54 4.87
CA GLN A 45 5.56 4.29 5.48
C GLN A 45 4.53 3.82 6.49
N PHE A 46 4.26 2.52 6.49
CA PHE A 46 3.36 1.90 7.45
C PHE A 46 4.14 0.92 8.33
N ASP A 47 3.74 0.79 9.56
CA ASP A 47 4.36 -0.14 10.52
C ASP A 47 3.78 -1.55 10.45
N GLN A 48 2.84 -1.78 9.53
CA GLN A 48 2.22 -3.08 9.27
C GLN A 48 2.23 -3.37 7.79
N PRO A 49 2.09 -4.63 7.39
CA PRO A 49 1.92 -4.98 5.98
C PRO A 49 0.70 -4.29 5.39
N VAL A 50 0.82 -3.86 4.15
CA VAL A 50 -0.21 -3.07 3.47
C VAL A 50 -0.55 -3.66 2.12
N LEU A 51 -1.84 -3.73 1.84
CA LEU A 51 -2.37 -3.93 0.50
C LEU A 51 -2.86 -2.57 0.01
N ALA A 52 -2.20 -2.02 -0.99
CA ALA A 52 -2.59 -0.75 -1.58
C ALA A 52 -3.19 -0.98 -2.97
N SER A 53 -4.27 -0.27 -3.27
CA SER A 53 -4.94 -0.37 -4.56
C SER A 53 -5.23 1.02 -5.11
N MET A 54 -4.88 1.23 -6.38
CA MET A 54 -5.18 2.49 -7.05
C MET A 54 -6.64 2.50 -7.49
N ILE A 55 -7.31 3.60 -7.18
CA ILE A 55 -8.70 3.81 -7.55
C ILE A 55 -8.80 4.78 -8.72
N GLU A 56 -8.06 5.87 -8.67
CA GLU A 56 -8.16 6.95 -9.65
C GLU A 56 -6.84 7.69 -9.75
N GLY A 57 -6.46 8.10 -10.96
CA GLY A 57 -5.24 8.86 -11.18
C GLY A 57 -4.02 7.97 -11.37
N LYS A 58 -2.85 8.57 -11.19
CA LYS A 58 -1.57 7.89 -11.40
C LYS A 58 -0.57 8.30 -10.34
N LYS A 59 0.17 7.31 -9.83
CA LYS A 59 1.35 7.52 -9.00
C LYS A 59 2.57 6.98 -9.74
N VAL A 60 3.73 7.54 -9.45
CA VAL A 60 5.01 6.93 -9.79
C VAL A 60 5.65 6.51 -8.48
N MET A 61 5.91 5.21 -8.36
CA MET A 61 6.40 4.61 -7.13
C MET A 61 7.90 4.39 -7.22
N HIS A 62 8.60 4.79 -6.16
CA HIS A 62 10.03 4.55 -6.01
C HIS A 62 10.21 3.72 -4.74
N LEU A 63 10.50 2.45 -4.91
CA LEU A 63 10.76 1.52 -3.81
C LEU A 63 12.26 1.18 -3.81
N ARG A 64 12.80 0.87 -2.63
CA ARG A 64 14.24 0.76 -2.40
C ARG A 64 14.99 -0.09 -3.43
N ASP A 65 14.54 -1.31 -3.67
CA ASP A 65 15.27 -2.29 -4.46
C ASP A 65 14.64 -2.52 -5.83
N TYR A 66 13.79 -1.62 -6.28
CA TYR A 66 13.06 -1.76 -7.53
C TYR A 66 13.20 -0.54 -8.40
N GLU A 67 13.14 -0.75 -9.71
CA GLU A 67 13.03 0.37 -10.63
C GLU A 67 11.71 1.08 -10.40
N SER A 68 11.68 2.39 -10.63
CA SER A 68 10.44 3.15 -10.53
C SER A 68 9.40 2.62 -11.51
N PHE A 69 8.16 2.64 -11.11
CA PHE A 69 7.07 2.14 -11.93
C PHE A 69 5.83 3.00 -11.76
N GLN A 70 4.98 2.99 -12.78
CA GLN A 70 3.68 3.63 -12.72
C GLN A 70 2.71 2.72 -11.96
N PHE A 71 1.94 3.34 -11.08
CA PHE A 71 0.90 2.64 -10.32
C PHE A 71 -0.45 3.21 -10.76
N LEU A 72 -1.24 2.39 -11.42
CA LEU A 72 -2.43 2.82 -12.17
C LEU A 72 -3.71 2.19 -11.59
N PRO A 73 -4.89 2.77 -11.89
CA PRO A 73 -6.16 2.21 -11.43
C PRO A 73 -6.32 0.74 -11.80
N GLY A 74 -6.82 -0.04 -10.86
CA GLY A 74 -6.99 -1.48 -11.02
C GLY A 74 -5.76 -2.29 -10.63
N GLU A 75 -4.65 -1.63 -10.35
CA GLU A 75 -3.44 -2.30 -9.88
C GLU A 75 -3.37 -2.28 -8.36
N SER A 76 -2.67 -3.24 -7.80
CA SER A 76 -2.48 -3.38 -6.35
C SER A 76 -1.02 -3.65 -6.02
N LEU A 77 -0.61 -3.20 -4.85
CA LEU A 77 0.71 -3.45 -4.27
C LEU A 77 0.55 -4.14 -2.93
N ILE A 78 1.41 -5.13 -2.67
CA ILE A 78 1.58 -5.66 -1.32
C ILE A 78 2.95 -5.23 -0.84
N LEU A 79 2.99 -4.60 0.32
CA LEU A 79 4.22 -4.10 0.90
C LEU A 79 4.40 -4.67 2.31
N PRO A 80 5.61 -5.10 2.65
CA PRO A 80 5.88 -5.54 4.02
C PRO A 80 5.86 -4.37 5.00
N SER A 81 5.89 -4.70 6.29
CA SER A 81 6.00 -3.68 7.33
C SER A 81 7.22 -2.80 7.10
N GLU A 82 7.05 -1.53 7.35
CA GLU A 82 8.14 -0.54 7.35
C GLU A 82 8.81 -0.30 5.99
N GLU A 83 8.20 -0.76 4.90
CA GLU A 83 8.68 -0.42 3.57
C GLU A 83 8.42 1.06 3.30
N LEU A 84 9.49 1.79 3.04
CA LEU A 84 9.38 3.21 2.72
C LEU A 84 8.97 3.39 1.27
N MET A 85 7.87 4.08 1.05
CA MET A 85 7.43 4.48 -0.27
C MET A 85 7.83 5.91 -0.54
N CYS A 86 8.35 6.16 -1.72
CA CYS A 86 8.60 7.50 -2.24
C CYS A 86 7.71 7.65 -3.47
N ILE A 87 6.83 8.62 -3.46
CA ILE A 87 5.70 8.66 -4.40
C ILE A 87 5.67 10.01 -5.12
N ASP A 88 5.55 9.95 -6.45
CA ASP A 88 5.25 11.14 -7.25
C ASP A 88 3.78 11.12 -7.65
N PHE A 89 3.17 12.30 -7.69
CA PHE A 89 1.80 12.52 -8.14
C PHE A 89 1.85 13.44 -9.36
N PRO A 90 2.12 12.90 -10.57
CA PRO A 90 2.40 13.76 -11.73
C PRO A 90 1.19 14.42 -12.34
N GLU A 91 -0.02 13.91 -12.10
CA GLU A 91 -1.23 14.35 -12.78
C GLU A 91 -2.33 14.82 -11.83
N ALA A 92 -2.08 14.81 -10.52
CA ALA A 92 -3.13 15.14 -9.56
C ALA A 92 -3.49 16.63 -9.63
N ASP A 93 -4.78 16.91 -9.67
CA ASP A 93 -5.30 18.27 -9.52
C ASP A 93 -6.68 18.23 -8.87
N THR A 94 -7.30 19.39 -8.71
CA THR A 94 -8.60 19.50 -8.04
C THR A 94 -9.71 18.80 -8.80
N ASP A 95 -9.66 18.83 -10.12
CA ASP A 95 -10.68 18.23 -10.98
C ASP A 95 -10.43 16.73 -11.21
N ASN A 96 -9.17 16.31 -11.13
CA ASN A 96 -8.75 14.94 -11.35
C ASN A 96 -7.83 14.50 -10.21
N PRO A 97 -8.37 14.28 -9.00
CA PRO A 97 -7.55 13.86 -7.87
C PRO A 97 -7.02 12.44 -8.07
N THR A 98 -5.89 12.16 -7.45
CA THR A 98 -5.37 10.81 -7.34
C THR A 98 -5.93 10.19 -6.07
N ARG A 99 -6.56 9.01 -6.20
CA ARG A 99 -7.14 8.28 -5.07
C ARG A 99 -6.56 6.89 -4.96
N CYS A 100 -6.25 6.53 -3.73
CA CYS A 100 -5.68 5.23 -3.41
C CYS A 100 -6.28 4.70 -2.11
N LEU A 101 -6.53 3.40 -2.10
CA LEU A 101 -6.96 2.69 -0.91
C LEU A 101 -5.76 1.93 -0.37
N ALA A 102 -5.50 2.04 0.92
CA ALA A 102 -4.47 1.24 1.58
C ALA A 102 -5.09 0.51 2.77
N MET A 103 -4.96 -0.81 2.79
CA MET A 103 -5.42 -1.63 3.89
C MET A 103 -4.20 -2.16 4.64
N ALA A 104 -4.02 -1.70 5.88
CA ALA A 104 -2.99 -2.20 6.77
C ALA A 104 -3.58 -3.35 7.58
N ILE A 105 -2.89 -4.50 7.59
CA ILE A 105 -3.38 -5.72 8.23
C ILE A 105 -2.44 -6.07 9.37
N SER A 106 -2.98 -6.44 10.53
CA SER A 106 -2.15 -6.80 11.67
C SER A 106 -1.30 -8.02 11.35
N GLU A 107 -0.05 -7.99 11.82
CA GLU A 107 0.85 -9.12 11.63
C GLU A 107 0.32 -10.38 12.32
N GLU A 108 -0.36 -10.21 13.44
CA GLU A 108 -1.01 -11.31 14.15
C GLU A 108 -2.05 -12.00 13.27
N LYS A 109 -2.89 -11.24 12.58
CA LYS A 109 -3.90 -11.80 11.68
C LYS A 109 -3.27 -12.50 10.49
N ILE A 110 -2.22 -11.92 9.93
CA ILE A 110 -1.47 -12.54 8.83
C ILE A 110 -0.86 -13.85 9.28
N ALA A 111 -0.22 -13.87 10.45
CA ALA A 111 0.37 -15.09 10.98
C ALA A 111 -0.67 -16.18 11.20
N THR A 112 -1.85 -15.83 11.70
CA THR A 112 -2.94 -16.77 11.89
C THR A 112 -3.40 -17.39 10.57
N VAL A 113 -3.57 -16.57 9.54
CA VAL A 113 -3.99 -17.02 8.22
C VAL A 113 -2.92 -17.90 7.58
N LEU A 114 -1.66 -17.51 7.66
CA LEU A 114 -0.55 -18.28 7.11
C LEU A 114 -0.43 -19.66 7.80
N GLN A 115 -0.58 -19.70 9.11
CA GLN A 115 -0.59 -20.95 9.85
C GLN A 115 -1.71 -21.86 9.37
N TRP A 116 -2.92 -21.31 9.23
CA TRP A 116 -4.05 -22.06 8.72
C TRP A 116 -3.78 -22.59 7.31
N MET A 117 -3.23 -21.76 6.43
CA MET A 117 -2.89 -22.19 5.06
C MET A 117 -1.87 -23.32 5.06
N ASN A 118 -0.84 -23.25 5.90
CA ASN A 118 0.18 -24.29 5.98
C ASN A 118 -0.37 -25.62 6.49
N GLU A 119 -1.39 -25.58 7.35
CA GLU A 119 -2.04 -26.77 7.90
C GLU A 119 -3.07 -27.37 6.94
N ILE A 120 -3.89 -26.54 6.30
CA ILE A 120 -5.06 -26.97 5.52
C ILE A 120 -4.77 -27.00 4.03
N MET A 121 -3.93 -26.07 3.54
CA MET A 121 -3.65 -25.91 2.11
C MET A 121 -2.13 -25.88 1.86
N PRO A 122 -1.38 -26.93 2.26
CA PRO A 122 0.07 -26.92 2.09
C PRO A 122 0.46 -26.81 0.62
N LYS A 123 1.58 -26.14 0.35
CA LYS A 123 2.13 -26.08 -1.00
C LYS A 123 2.59 -27.44 -1.48
N SER A 124 2.45 -27.70 -2.77
CA SER A 124 2.87 -28.97 -3.37
C SER A 124 4.38 -29.20 -3.31
N ASP A 125 5.18 -28.17 -3.17
CA ASP A 125 6.63 -28.26 -3.09
C ASP A 125 7.16 -28.40 -1.64
N HIS A 126 6.25 -28.59 -0.69
CA HIS A 126 6.55 -28.75 0.74
C HIS A 126 7.16 -27.51 1.44
N ARG A 127 7.15 -26.36 0.77
CA ARG A 127 7.55 -25.11 1.43
C ARG A 127 6.36 -24.51 2.16
N GLU A 128 6.64 -23.67 3.16
CA GLU A 128 5.60 -23.00 3.91
C GLU A 128 5.12 -21.73 3.18
N TRP A 129 3.85 -21.41 3.35
CA TRP A 129 3.31 -20.13 2.93
C TRP A 129 3.91 -19.02 3.79
N GLY A 130 4.35 -17.95 3.15
CA GLY A 130 4.86 -16.77 3.82
C GLY A 130 4.58 -15.52 3.00
N LEU A 131 4.50 -14.39 3.67
CA LEU A 131 4.19 -13.13 3.00
C LEU A 131 5.26 -12.71 1.99
N MET A 132 6.51 -13.08 2.26
CA MET A 132 7.64 -12.73 1.41
C MET A 132 7.69 -13.50 0.10
N ASP A 133 6.82 -14.49 -0.06
CA ASP A 133 6.79 -15.32 -1.28
C ASP A 133 5.99 -14.67 -2.41
N TYR A 134 5.48 -13.46 -2.23
CA TYR A 134 4.60 -12.80 -3.18
C TYR A 134 5.30 -11.70 -3.96
N ASN A 135 4.79 -11.44 -5.16
CA ASN A 135 5.14 -10.26 -5.93
C ASN A 135 4.49 -9.04 -5.28
N PHE A 136 5.17 -7.93 -5.33
CA PHE A 136 4.66 -6.69 -4.74
C PHE A 136 3.64 -5.99 -5.62
N HIS A 137 3.74 -6.14 -6.93
CA HIS A 137 2.93 -5.35 -7.86
C HIS A 137 2.06 -6.27 -8.72
N PHE A 138 0.76 -6.10 -8.60
CA PHE A 138 -0.23 -6.85 -9.38
C PHE A 138 -0.89 -5.91 -10.36
N VAL A 139 -0.74 -6.21 -11.65
CA VAL A 139 -1.37 -5.42 -12.69
C VAL A 139 -2.83 -5.85 -12.88
N ASN A 140 -3.62 -4.98 -13.48
CA ASN A 140 -5.02 -5.24 -13.74
C ASN A 140 -5.18 -6.37 -14.75
N ASP A 141 -5.92 -7.41 -14.34
CA ASP A 141 -6.32 -8.51 -15.23
C ASP A 141 -7.84 -8.50 -15.31
N PRO A 142 -8.44 -8.36 -16.52
CA PRO A 142 -9.88 -8.36 -16.64
C PRO A 142 -10.57 -9.60 -16.07
N ALA A 143 -9.87 -10.72 -15.99
CA ALA A 143 -10.41 -11.94 -15.40
C ALA A 143 -10.55 -11.86 -13.87
N VAL A 144 -9.87 -10.91 -13.23
CA VAL A 144 -9.88 -10.73 -11.78
C VAL A 144 -10.90 -9.69 -11.34
N TYR A 145 -11.20 -8.74 -12.20
CA TYR A 145 -12.11 -7.63 -11.91
C TYR A 145 -13.46 -7.74 -12.60
#